data_2d9fa04b2bbf1f50ddfeef7f70adbc88
#
_entry.id   2d9fa04b2bbf1f50ddfeef7f70adbc88
#
_cell.length_a   1.000
_cell.length_b   1.000
_cell.length_c   1.000
_cell.angle_alpha   90.00
_cell.angle_beta   90.00
_cell.angle_gamma   90.00
#
_symmetry.space_group_name_H-M   'P 1'
#
loop_
_entity.id
_entity.type
_entity.pdbx_description
1 polymer ?
#
loop_
_entity_poly.entity_id
_entity_poly.type
_entity_poly.pdbx_seq_one_letter_code
_entity_poly.pdbx_strand_id
1 'polypeptide(L)'
;MTLAACILAVATFTRAMERVVSMDPLKAQSIYDCSAVRLVYDTPLEVDYAARPYRLAPGICDLPEVSADGRTYVLRVVPAAEGGSGLAAADVVRALERLRDPAQASPGGWTMREVESVRAADAQTVEIRLRRRFHVFPWMLAMSYAAVSGPDGCGTGPYRLTSWRKNHEMVFDARPEAPFWRGRPGADAFGRVRYLVVNDSATQWLMFMRGEIDYMQKISRDNWDAVIGPDGRIRPALAARGIELLSCPALEVFYVGFNMKDPVLGPNRRLRQALSCAFDGPTWRKFLNGSVDLADGPVPLGVEGRLETPFPYAFVPARAKALLAEAGYPGGIDPATGRRLTLTLSMGRPDQTTREQGELMASFFERVGVRLELSQMTWSSFLEAVNRGRVQMYFMGWVGDYPDAENFLQMFHSRNVSPGANHSLYVNPDFDAAYDAAMDAADAAARLDGWRRCQEILREDCPWIYTHYPRTNSLLRRRVKGFVPGDFPYGQERWLRAADGAQTGDGK
;
A
#
# COMPACT_ATOMS: atom_id res chain seq x y z
N MET A 1 15.63 11.14 -55.15
CA MET A 1 15.05 10.00 -54.43
C MET A 1 15.00 10.37 -52.94
N THR A 2 13.88 10.89 -52.52
CA THR A 2 13.61 11.30 -51.12
C THR A 2 13.22 10.05 -50.31
N LEU A 3 14.10 9.63 -49.39
CA LEU A 3 13.73 8.64 -48.37
C LEU A 3 12.69 9.30 -47.46
N ALA A 4 11.42 9.00 -47.66
CA ALA A 4 10.39 9.19 -46.67
C ALA A 4 10.69 8.20 -45.56
N ALA A 5 11.28 8.68 -44.46
CA ALA A 5 11.34 7.93 -43.20
C ALA A 5 9.90 7.72 -42.75
N CYS A 6 9.34 6.53 -42.97
CA CYS A 6 8.16 6.07 -42.25
C CYS A 6 8.52 6.04 -40.77
N ILE A 7 8.14 7.09 -40.03
CA ILE A 7 8.08 7.04 -38.57
C ILE A 7 6.99 6.04 -38.26
N LEU A 8 7.36 4.78 -38.06
CA LEU A 8 6.45 3.80 -37.48
C LEU A 8 6.02 4.36 -36.13
N ALA A 9 4.75 4.68 -36.01
CA ALA A 9 4.19 5.22 -34.80
C ALA A 9 4.36 4.17 -33.67
N VAL A 10 5.21 4.48 -32.72
CA VAL A 10 5.52 3.62 -31.59
C VAL A 10 4.31 3.53 -30.67
N ALA A 11 3.83 2.31 -30.39
CA ALA A 11 2.73 2.10 -29.47
C ALA A 11 3.04 2.78 -28.10
N THR A 12 2.21 3.74 -27.72
CA THR A 12 2.40 4.54 -26.52
C THR A 12 1.34 4.22 -25.48
N PHE A 13 1.75 3.95 -24.26
CA PHE A 13 0.87 3.93 -23.08
C PHE A 13 0.91 5.29 -22.40
N THR A 14 -0.24 5.88 -22.15
CA THR A 14 -0.34 7.21 -21.52
C THR A 14 -1.21 7.14 -20.28
N ARG A 15 -0.72 7.69 -19.17
CA ARG A 15 -1.53 7.88 -17.94
C ARG A 15 -1.34 9.29 -17.39
N ALA A 16 -2.38 9.77 -16.71
CA ALA A 16 -2.31 10.96 -15.87
C ALA A 16 -1.93 10.57 -14.44
N MET A 17 -1.11 11.40 -13.81
CA MET A 17 -0.69 11.24 -12.41
C MET A 17 -0.33 12.58 -11.79
N GLU A 18 -0.10 12.61 -10.49
CA GLU A 18 0.54 13.75 -9.85
C GLU A 18 2.01 13.84 -10.28
N ARG A 19 2.65 14.95 -9.95
CA ARG A 19 4.03 15.18 -10.39
C ARG A 19 5.00 14.20 -9.74
N VAL A 20 5.95 13.75 -10.52
CA VAL A 20 7.19 13.12 -10.06
C VAL A 20 8.15 14.22 -9.61
N VAL A 21 8.72 14.04 -8.41
CA VAL A 21 9.66 15.01 -7.81
C VAL A 21 11.10 14.59 -8.05
N SER A 22 11.40 13.30 -7.99
CA SER A 22 12.76 12.76 -8.12
C SER A 22 12.80 11.47 -8.92
N MET A 23 13.85 11.33 -9.72
CA MET A 23 14.26 10.06 -10.36
C MET A 23 15.42 9.39 -9.62
N ASP A 24 15.95 10.02 -8.56
CA ASP A 24 16.93 9.37 -7.68
C ASP A 24 16.20 8.40 -6.75
N PRO A 25 16.50 7.09 -6.79
CA PRO A 25 15.88 6.09 -5.92
C PRO A 25 15.95 6.47 -4.44
N LEU A 26 17.05 7.07 -4.01
CA LEU A 26 17.24 7.48 -2.61
C LEU A 26 16.35 8.64 -2.16
N LYS A 27 15.74 9.36 -3.09
CA LYS A 27 14.90 10.55 -2.83
C LYS A 27 13.44 10.34 -3.22
N ALA A 28 13.08 9.18 -3.75
CA ALA A 28 11.71 8.85 -4.08
C ALA A 28 10.85 8.85 -2.80
N GLN A 29 9.76 9.63 -2.78
CA GLN A 29 8.90 9.77 -1.61
C GLN A 29 7.45 9.39 -1.89
N SER A 30 7.03 9.50 -3.13
CA SER A 30 5.66 9.25 -3.55
C SER A 30 5.57 7.96 -4.37
N ILE A 31 4.36 7.41 -4.46
CA ILE A 31 4.06 6.31 -5.38
C ILE A 31 4.37 6.67 -6.83
N TYR A 32 4.31 7.95 -7.19
CA TYR A 32 4.62 8.47 -8.53
C TYR A 32 6.12 8.47 -8.80
N ASP A 33 6.93 8.90 -7.81
CA ASP A 33 8.40 8.79 -7.89
C ASP A 33 8.81 7.33 -7.99
N CYS A 34 8.28 6.47 -7.11
CA CYS A 34 8.56 5.04 -7.11
C CYS A 34 8.19 4.38 -8.46
N SER A 35 7.04 4.74 -9.04
CA SER A 35 6.62 4.21 -10.35
C SER A 35 7.58 4.63 -11.46
N ALA A 36 7.99 5.90 -11.50
CA ALA A 36 8.93 6.40 -12.50
C ALA A 36 10.33 5.78 -12.35
N VAL A 37 10.84 5.67 -11.12
CA VAL A 37 12.11 5.02 -10.80
C VAL A 37 12.11 3.57 -11.29
N ARG A 38 11.02 2.83 -11.05
CA ARG A 38 10.90 1.41 -11.43
C ARG A 38 10.85 1.18 -12.95
N LEU A 39 10.54 2.16 -13.77
CA LEU A 39 10.67 2.05 -15.23
C LEU A 39 12.14 2.04 -15.67
N VAL A 40 13.00 2.78 -14.96
CA VAL A 40 14.39 3.03 -15.37
C VAL A 40 15.37 2.13 -14.65
N TYR A 41 15.09 1.78 -13.39
CA TYR A 41 16.02 1.03 -12.54
C TYR A 41 15.41 -0.30 -12.09
N ASP A 42 16.26 -1.33 -12.02
CA ASP A 42 15.91 -2.61 -11.39
C ASP A 42 16.40 -2.66 -9.94
N THR A 43 15.82 -3.56 -9.18
CA THR A 43 16.13 -3.82 -7.76
C THR A 43 16.81 -5.17 -7.60
N PRO A 44 17.51 -5.43 -6.49
CA PRO A 44 18.10 -6.74 -6.24
C PRO A 44 17.09 -7.88 -6.35
N LEU A 45 15.90 -7.72 -5.78
CA LEU A 45 14.76 -8.63 -5.93
C LEU A 45 13.58 -7.91 -6.59
N GLU A 46 12.69 -8.68 -7.19
CA GLU A 46 11.44 -8.21 -7.77
C GLU A 46 10.25 -8.73 -6.97
N VAL A 47 9.10 -8.09 -7.13
CA VAL A 47 7.82 -8.69 -6.77
C VAL A 47 7.28 -9.42 -7.98
N ASP A 48 6.85 -10.67 -7.82
CA ASP A 48 6.14 -11.40 -8.88
C ASP A 48 4.81 -10.68 -9.17
N TYR A 49 4.79 -9.94 -10.26
CA TYR A 49 3.69 -9.05 -10.62
C TYR A 49 2.33 -9.78 -10.74
N ALA A 50 2.35 -11.02 -11.22
CA ALA A 50 1.14 -11.79 -11.48
C ALA A 50 0.68 -12.62 -10.26
N ALA A 51 1.56 -12.88 -9.30
CA ALA A 51 1.27 -13.78 -8.19
C ALA A 51 0.32 -13.17 -7.15
N ARG A 52 -0.66 -13.97 -6.74
CA ARG A 52 -1.51 -13.70 -5.58
C ARG A 52 -1.67 -15.02 -4.79
N PRO A 53 -1.39 -15.07 -3.48
CA PRO A 53 -0.79 -13.99 -2.68
C PRO A 53 0.54 -13.49 -3.26
N TYR A 54 0.94 -12.28 -2.88
CA TYR A 54 2.18 -11.68 -3.32
C TYR A 54 3.40 -12.53 -2.95
N ARG A 55 4.39 -12.59 -3.81
CA ARG A 55 5.66 -13.27 -3.57
C ARG A 55 6.82 -12.55 -4.26
N LEU A 56 8.01 -12.81 -3.78
CA LEU A 56 9.23 -12.31 -4.39
C LEU A 56 9.67 -13.17 -5.58
N ALA A 57 10.37 -12.55 -6.49
CA ALA A 57 10.99 -13.14 -7.66
C ALA A 57 12.43 -12.62 -7.81
N PRO A 58 13.29 -13.30 -8.58
CA PRO A 58 14.58 -12.76 -8.96
C PRO A 58 14.46 -11.41 -9.67
N GLY A 59 15.35 -10.48 -9.29
CA GLY A 59 15.56 -9.20 -9.94
C GLY A 59 16.92 -9.12 -10.61
N ILE A 60 17.79 -8.20 -10.15
CA ILE A 60 19.21 -8.19 -10.51
C ILE A 60 19.91 -9.43 -9.96
N CYS A 61 19.45 -9.91 -8.79
CA CYS A 61 19.95 -11.10 -8.10
C CYS A 61 18.95 -12.24 -8.16
N ASP A 62 19.45 -13.46 -8.00
CA ASP A 62 18.64 -14.62 -7.64
C ASP A 62 18.00 -14.43 -6.26
N LEU A 63 17.00 -15.26 -5.92
CA LEU A 63 16.45 -15.26 -4.56
C LEU A 63 17.56 -15.65 -3.57
N PRO A 64 17.60 -15.00 -2.38
CA PRO A 64 18.70 -15.19 -1.45
C PRO A 64 18.72 -16.59 -0.82
N GLU A 65 19.92 -17.13 -0.61
CA GLU A 65 20.17 -18.15 0.36
C GLU A 65 20.24 -17.53 1.75
N VAL A 66 19.54 -18.12 2.71
CA VAL A 66 19.43 -17.58 4.06
C VAL A 66 20.05 -18.54 5.05
N SER A 67 20.96 -18.04 5.91
CA SER A 67 21.59 -18.84 6.97
C SER A 67 20.57 -19.40 7.97
N ALA A 68 20.91 -20.48 8.66
CA ALA A 68 20.03 -21.14 9.63
C ALA A 68 19.58 -20.19 10.77
N ASP A 69 20.43 -19.24 11.16
CA ASP A 69 20.10 -18.22 12.15
C ASP A 69 19.21 -17.09 11.57
N GLY A 70 18.94 -17.11 10.26
CA GLY A 70 18.11 -16.13 9.56
C GLY A 70 18.69 -14.71 9.51
N ARG A 71 20.01 -14.59 9.73
CA ARG A 71 20.68 -13.28 9.81
C ARG A 71 21.58 -12.98 8.63
N THR A 72 22.02 -13.97 7.87
CA THR A 72 22.87 -13.78 6.71
C THR A 72 22.13 -14.16 5.45
N TYR A 73 22.09 -13.21 4.50
CA TYR A 73 21.48 -13.35 3.20
C TYR A 73 22.56 -13.31 2.15
N VAL A 74 22.67 -14.35 1.34
CA VAL A 74 23.63 -14.44 0.22
C VAL A 74 22.85 -14.35 -1.08
N LEU A 75 23.14 -13.33 -1.89
CA LEU A 75 22.50 -13.07 -3.17
C LEU A 75 23.55 -13.22 -4.29
N ARG A 76 23.23 -13.97 -5.33
CA ARG A 76 24.02 -14.05 -6.53
C ARG A 76 23.50 -13.04 -7.57
N VAL A 77 24.34 -12.10 -7.98
CA VAL A 77 24.06 -11.21 -9.11
C VAL A 77 24.07 -12.01 -10.39
N VAL A 78 22.99 -11.95 -11.18
CA VAL A 78 22.86 -12.71 -12.42
C VAL A 78 23.80 -12.14 -13.48
N PRO A 79 24.78 -12.91 -14.01
CA PRO A 79 25.72 -12.43 -15.02
C PRO A 79 25.05 -12.08 -16.34
N ALA A 80 25.61 -11.13 -17.09
CA ALA A 80 25.11 -10.78 -18.41
C ALA A 80 25.06 -11.98 -19.38
N ALA A 81 26.01 -12.89 -19.30
CA ALA A 81 26.05 -14.14 -20.09
C ALA A 81 24.84 -15.06 -19.81
N GLU A 82 24.28 -15.00 -18.57
CA GLU A 82 23.09 -15.76 -18.17
C GLU A 82 21.80 -14.94 -18.31
N GLY A 83 21.89 -13.75 -18.89
CA GLY A 83 20.74 -12.90 -19.11
C GLY A 83 20.57 -11.78 -18.08
N GLY A 84 21.52 -11.58 -17.18
CA GLY A 84 21.50 -10.50 -16.19
C GLY A 84 21.82 -9.11 -16.77
N SER A 85 21.83 -8.14 -15.87
CA SER A 85 21.95 -6.70 -16.16
C SER A 85 23.36 -6.25 -16.57
N GLY A 86 24.36 -7.09 -16.37
CA GLY A 86 25.78 -6.72 -16.53
C GLY A 86 26.36 -5.97 -15.31
N LEU A 87 25.59 -5.81 -14.26
CA LEU A 87 26.04 -5.28 -12.98
C LEU A 87 26.88 -6.31 -12.23
N ALA A 88 27.77 -5.82 -11.36
CA ALA A 88 28.56 -6.62 -10.43
C ALA A 88 28.00 -6.52 -9.00
N ALA A 89 28.45 -7.43 -8.13
CA ALA A 89 28.14 -7.36 -6.70
C ALA A 89 28.50 -6.01 -6.07
N ALA A 90 29.60 -5.40 -6.51
CA ALA A 90 30.01 -4.07 -6.06
C ALA A 90 28.98 -2.97 -6.35
N ASP A 91 28.21 -3.07 -7.45
CA ASP A 91 27.17 -2.09 -7.78
C ASP A 91 26.00 -2.18 -6.82
N VAL A 92 25.58 -3.41 -6.50
CA VAL A 92 24.52 -3.69 -5.51
C VAL A 92 24.97 -3.20 -4.12
N VAL A 93 26.20 -3.54 -3.70
CA VAL A 93 26.76 -3.09 -2.42
C VAL A 93 26.77 -1.56 -2.35
N ARG A 94 27.24 -0.88 -3.39
CA ARG A 94 27.25 0.59 -3.46
C ARG A 94 25.85 1.19 -3.30
N ALA A 95 24.84 0.62 -3.95
CA ALA A 95 23.46 1.11 -3.85
C ALA A 95 22.92 0.94 -2.42
N LEU A 96 23.08 -0.24 -1.82
CA LEU A 96 22.56 -0.54 -0.49
C LEU A 96 23.33 0.24 0.61
N GLU A 97 24.66 0.41 0.48
CA GLU A 97 25.43 1.23 1.43
C GLU A 97 25.04 2.71 1.35
N ARG A 98 24.76 3.25 0.15
CA ARG A 98 24.22 4.60 0.00
C ARG A 98 22.85 4.74 0.64
N LEU A 99 21.96 3.71 0.50
CA LEU A 99 20.65 3.71 1.14
C LEU A 99 20.74 3.66 2.66
N ARG A 100 21.74 2.97 3.20
CA ARG A 100 22.03 2.84 4.63
C ARG A 100 22.68 4.08 5.24
N ASP A 101 23.35 4.91 4.45
CA ASP A 101 24.08 6.08 4.92
C ASP A 101 23.11 7.19 5.41
N PRO A 102 23.12 7.55 6.71
CA PRO A 102 22.28 8.60 7.25
C PRO A 102 22.50 9.97 6.59
N ALA A 103 23.73 10.23 6.06
CA ALA A 103 24.04 11.49 5.37
C ALA A 103 23.23 11.68 4.08
N GLN A 104 22.73 10.59 3.48
CA GLN A 104 21.85 10.66 2.32
C GLN A 104 20.44 11.16 2.69
N ALA A 105 20.05 11.10 3.96
CA ALA A 105 18.71 11.44 4.44
C ALA A 105 17.61 10.82 3.55
N SER A 106 17.79 9.54 3.17
CA SER A 106 16.83 8.82 2.33
C SER A 106 15.56 8.53 3.11
N PRO A 107 14.36 8.82 2.55
CA PRO A 107 13.11 8.40 3.15
C PRO A 107 13.00 6.86 3.25
N GLY A 108 13.73 6.11 2.41
CA GLY A 108 13.82 4.65 2.46
C GLY A 108 14.87 4.11 3.44
N GLY A 109 15.62 4.95 4.15
CA GLY A 109 16.71 4.50 5.04
C GLY A 109 16.26 3.55 6.15
N TRP A 110 14.99 3.59 6.55
CA TRP A 110 14.40 2.68 7.52
C TRP A 110 14.47 1.20 7.07
N THR A 111 14.47 0.93 5.77
CA THR A 111 14.55 -0.43 5.21
C THR A 111 15.88 -1.12 5.55
N MET A 112 16.92 -0.34 5.84
CA MET A 112 18.26 -0.81 6.16
C MET A 112 18.56 -0.82 7.67
N ARG A 113 17.59 -0.51 8.52
CA ARG A 113 17.80 -0.38 9.99
C ARG A 113 18.39 -1.63 10.63
N GLU A 114 17.94 -2.80 10.20
CA GLU A 114 18.39 -4.08 10.74
C GLU A 114 19.68 -4.58 10.08
N VAL A 115 20.20 -3.90 9.07
CA VAL A 115 21.41 -4.30 8.36
C VAL A 115 22.65 -3.93 9.19
N GLU A 116 23.46 -4.93 9.52
CA GLU A 116 24.75 -4.80 10.18
C GLU A 116 25.84 -4.49 9.17
N SER A 117 25.90 -5.25 8.07
CA SER A 117 26.88 -5.07 7.01
C SER A 117 26.37 -5.53 5.64
N VAL A 118 26.91 -4.92 4.59
CA VAL A 118 26.73 -5.33 3.20
C VAL A 118 28.12 -5.43 2.58
N ARG A 119 28.46 -6.55 1.95
CA ARG A 119 29.77 -6.75 1.32
C ARG A 119 29.69 -7.57 0.04
N ALA A 120 30.57 -7.34 -0.89
CA ALA A 120 30.82 -8.24 -2.01
C ALA A 120 31.78 -9.34 -1.54
N ALA A 121 31.34 -10.58 -1.57
CA ALA A 121 32.20 -11.74 -1.27
C ALA A 121 33.11 -12.05 -2.46
N ASP A 122 32.60 -11.84 -3.68
CA ASP A 122 33.31 -11.91 -4.94
C ASP A 122 32.65 -11.01 -5.97
N ALA A 123 32.98 -11.12 -7.27
CA ALA A 123 32.47 -10.28 -8.34
C ALA A 123 30.92 -10.38 -8.52
N GLN A 124 30.30 -11.48 -8.09
CA GLN A 124 28.88 -11.76 -8.30
C GLN A 124 28.09 -12.04 -7.02
N THR A 125 28.77 -12.19 -5.89
CA THR A 125 28.14 -12.58 -4.63
C THR A 125 28.08 -11.42 -3.66
N VAL A 126 26.86 -11.06 -3.25
CA VAL A 126 26.58 -10.07 -2.20
C VAL A 126 26.18 -10.79 -0.93
N GLU A 127 26.86 -10.50 0.16
CA GLU A 127 26.47 -10.96 1.48
C GLU A 127 25.94 -9.80 2.31
N ILE A 128 24.76 -9.99 2.88
CA ILE A 128 24.10 -9.03 3.76
C ILE A 128 23.91 -9.67 5.11
N ARG A 129 24.43 -9.06 6.17
CA ARG A 129 24.26 -9.53 7.54
C ARG A 129 23.33 -8.60 8.29
N LEU A 130 22.36 -9.18 9.02
CA LEU A 130 21.41 -8.48 9.85
C LEU A 130 21.80 -8.57 11.33
N ARG A 131 21.42 -7.56 12.13
CA ARG A 131 21.61 -7.53 13.60
C ARG A 131 20.76 -8.60 14.31
N ARG A 132 19.60 -8.91 13.76
CA ARG A 132 18.66 -9.93 14.26
C ARG A 132 17.96 -10.61 13.08
N ARG A 133 17.31 -11.71 13.33
CA ARG A 133 16.42 -12.34 12.33
C ARG A 133 15.31 -11.32 11.95
N PHE A 134 15.11 -11.17 10.65
CA PHE A 134 14.10 -10.26 10.10
C PHE A 134 13.60 -10.81 8.76
N HIS A 135 12.65 -11.74 8.82
CA HIS A 135 12.21 -12.54 7.66
C HIS A 135 11.62 -11.70 6.52
N VAL A 136 11.10 -10.51 6.80
CA VAL A 136 10.57 -9.59 5.79
C VAL A 136 11.66 -8.77 5.07
N PHE A 137 12.93 -8.88 5.49
CA PHE A 137 14.03 -8.13 4.88
C PHE A 137 14.13 -8.29 3.35
N PRO A 138 13.87 -9.47 2.73
CA PRO A 138 13.89 -9.60 1.27
C PRO A 138 12.90 -8.68 0.54
N TRP A 139 11.78 -8.30 1.16
CA TRP A 139 10.86 -7.31 0.60
C TRP A 139 11.50 -5.92 0.49
N MET A 140 12.40 -5.56 1.40
CA MET A 140 13.14 -4.29 1.38
C MET A 140 14.03 -4.21 0.13
N LEU A 141 14.57 -5.35 -0.33
CA LEU A 141 15.41 -5.45 -1.52
C LEU A 141 14.60 -5.35 -2.85
N ALA A 142 13.28 -5.46 -2.80
CA ALA A 142 12.38 -5.27 -3.93
C ALA A 142 11.77 -3.86 -4.00
N MET A 143 11.99 -3.03 -2.98
CA MET A 143 11.48 -1.65 -2.95
C MET A 143 12.27 -0.72 -3.88
N SER A 144 11.62 0.31 -4.38
CA SER A 144 12.24 1.32 -5.27
C SER A 144 13.49 1.98 -4.66
N TYR A 145 13.59 2.06 -3.34
CA TYR A 145 14.76 2.61 -2.63
C TYR A 145 16.03 1.78 -2.83
N ALA A 146 15.89 0.45 -2.99
CA ALA A 146 16.99 -0.47 -3.23
C ALA A 146 17.40 -0.56 -4.70
N ALA A 147 16.83 0.27 -5.57
CA ALA A 147 17.15 0.27 -7.00
C ALA A 147 18.63 0.56 -7.25
N VAL A 148 19.20 -0.18 -8.21
CA VAL A 148 20.63 -0.16 -8.50
C VAL A 148 20.89 0.57 -9.81
N SER A 149 21.88 1.46 -9.81
CA SER A 149 22.44 2.07 -11.03
C SER A 149 23.79 1.49 -11.35
N GLY A 150 24.11 1.41 -12.63
CA GLY A 150 25.45 1.10 -13.11
C GLY A 150 26.49 2.15 -12.70
N PRO A 151 27.78 1.89 -12.98
CA PRO A 151 28.88 2.82 -12.66
C PRO A 151 28.73 4.18 -13.34
N ASP A 152 28.11 4.23 -14.50
CA ASP A 152 27.79 5.43 -15.29
C ASP A 152 26.51 6.17 -14.84
N GLY A 153 25.85 5.67 -13.78
CA GLY A 153 24.56 6.18 -13.30
C GLY A 153 23.35 5.74 -14.12
N CYS A 154 23.54 4.96 -15.19
CA CYS A 154 22.44 4.46 -15.99
C CYS A 154 21.68 3.35 -15.29
N GLY A 155 20.37 3.32 -15.49
CA GLY A 155 19.51 2.23 -15.03
C GLY A 155 19.54 1.02 -15.97
N THR A 156 19.19 -0.14 -15.42
CA THR A 156 19.10 -1.41 -16.16
C THR A 156 17.68 -1.77 -16.57
N GLY A 157 16.71 -0.98 -16.12
CA GLY A 157 15.28 -1.21 -16.34
C GLY A 157 14.85 -1.19 -17.81
N PRO A 158 13.61 -1.61 -18.08
CA PRO A 158 13.10 -1.78 -19.44
C PRO A 158 12.88 -0.50 -20.24
N TYR A 159 12.91 0.65 -19.56
CA TYR A 159 12.73 1.95 -20.19
C TYR A 159 13.86 2.90 -19.79
N ARG A 160 14.05 3.95 -20.61
CA ARG A 160 14.92 5.09 -20.31
C ARG A 160 14.11 6.37 -20.36
N LEU A 161 14.37 7.29 -19.45
CA LEU A 161 13.79 8.63 -19.47
C LEU A 161 14.42 9.42 -20.65
N THR A 162 13.58 9.84 -21.60
CA THR A 162 14.03 10.58 -22.81
C THR A 162 13.58 12.02 -22.79
N SER A 163 12.53 12.36 -22.01
CA SER A 163 12.10 13.74 -21.83
C SER A 163 11.46 13.93 -20.44
N TRP A 164 11.80 15.02 -19.80
CA TRP A 164 11.15 15.44 -18.56
C TRP A 164 10.87 16.95 -18.59
N ARG A 165 9.64 17.29 -18.86
CA ARG A 165 9.12 18.65 -18.73
C ARG A 165 8.44 18.78 -17.39
N LYS A 166 9.12 19.36 -16.40
CA LYS A 166 8.61 19.47 -15.01
C LYS A 166 7.19 20.04 -14.98
N ASN A 167 6.32 19.46 -14.17
CA ASN A 167 4.90 19.80 -14.01
C ASN A 167 4.05 19.61 -15.29
N HIS A 168 4.57 18.99 -16.34
CA HIS A 168 3.83 18.74 -17.57
C HIS A 168 3.82 17.25 -17.95
N GLU A 169 4.98 16.70 -18.29
CA GLU A 169 5.07 15.31 -18.71
C GLU A 169 6.45 14.70 -18.51
N MET A 170 6.47 13.38 -18.43
CA MET A 170 7.67 12.56 -18.59
C MET A 170 7.45 11.55 -19.71
N VAL A 171 8.48 11.32 -20.50
CA VAL A 171 8.47 10.34 -21.60
C VAL A 171 9.58 9.34 -21.37
N PHE A 172 9.21 8.07 -21.43
CA PHE A 172 10.11 6.94 -21.29
C PHE A 172 10.04 6.09 -22.56
N ASP A 173 11.17 5.88 -23.22
CA ASP A 173 11.26 5.01 -24.37
C ASP A 173 11.78 3.64 -23.97
N ALA A 174 11.21 2.60 -24.54
CA ALA A 174 11.61 1.22 -24.28
C ALA A 174 13.08 0.99 -24.68
N ARG A 175 13.73 0.12 -23.92
CA ARG A 175 15.09 -0.39 -24.18
C ARG A 175 14.97 -1.86 -24.58
N PRO A 176 14.90 -2.19 -25.88
CA PRO A 176 14.71 -3.57 -26.33
C PRO A 176 15.83 -4.52 -25.88
N GLU A 177 17.03 -3.96 -25.64
CA GLU A 177 18.21 -4.67 -25.14
C GLU A 177 18.16 -4.97 -23.64
N ALA A 178 17.23 -4.39 -22.89
CA ALA A 178 17.19 -4.55 -21.43
C ALA A 178 16.96 -6.02 -21.06
N PRO A 179 17.68 -6.53 -20.04
CA PRO A 179 17.53 -7.91 -19.54
C PRO A 179 16.10 -8.26 -19.14
N PHE A 180 15.34 -7.28 -18.68
CA PHE A 180 13.94 -7.41 -18.32
C PHE A 180 13.09 -8.13 -19.39
N TRP A 181 13.38 -7.94 -20.68
CA TRP A 181 12.62 -8.53 -21.79
C TRP A 181 12.98 -9.98 -22.10
N ARG A 182 14.09 -10.49 -21.55
CA ARG A 182 14.54 -11.86 -21.82
C ARG A 182 13.55 -12.88 -21.24
N GLY A 183 13.13 -13.82 -22.08
CA GLY A 183 12.12 -14.83 -21.71
C GLY A 183 10.70 -14.27 -21.50
N ARG A 184 10.50 -12.98 -21.74
CA ARG A 184 9.20 -12.32 -21.74
C ARG A 184 8.84 -11.92 -23.16
N PRO A 185 7.59 -12.07 -23.62
CA PRO A 185 7.20 -11.62 -24.96
C PRO A 185 7.32 -10.09 -25.01
N GLY A 186 8.45 -9.60 -25.49
CA GLY A 186 8.74 -8.16 -25.62
C GLY A 186 8.15 -7.52 -26.87
N ALA A 187 7.75 -8.35 -27.87
CA ALA A 187 7.26 -7.86 -29.15
C ALA A 187 6.02 -6.96 -29.05
N ASP A 188 5.19 -7.16 -28.03
CA ASP A 188 3.92 -6.44 -27.83
C ASP A 188 4.03 -5.38 -26.72
N ALA A 189 5.22 -5.16 -26.13
CA ALA A 189 5.40 -4.12 -25.11
C ALA A 189 5.17 -2.73 -25.73
N PHE A 190 4.70 -1.79 -24.89
CA PHE A 190 4.64 -0.41 -25.34
C PHE A 190 6.06 0.13 -25.56
N GLY A 191 6.34 0.60 -26.77
CA GLY A 191 7.62 1.21 -27.08
C GLY A 191 7.84 2.56 -26.39
N ARG A 192 6.75 3.15 -25.86
CA ARG A 192 6.79 4.39 -25.10
C ARG A 192 5.79 4.38 -23.95
N VAL A 193 6.21 4.87 -22.78
CA VAL A 193 5.35 5.20 -21.65
C VAL A 193 5.38 6.71 -21.46
N ARG A 194 4.21 7.32 -21.28
CA ARG A 194 4.04 8.75 -21.10
C ARG A 194 3.26 9.05 -19.83
N TYR A 195 3.85 9.81 -18.94
CA TYR A 195 3.22 10.32 -17.72
C TYR A 195 2.84 11.78 -17.90
N LEU A 196 1.56 12.10 -17.80
CA LEU A 196 1.04 13.46 -17.85
C LEU A 196 0.77 13.95 -16.45
N VAL A 197 1.24 15.13 -16.10
CA VAL A 197 0.96 15.76 -14.79
C VAL A 197 -0.40 16.44 -14.84
N VAL A 198 -1.41 15.78 -14.28
CA VAL A 198 -2.79 16.30 -14.21
C VAL A 198 -3.34 15.95 -12.82
N ASN A 199 -3.49 16.97 -11.96
CA ASN A 199 -3.94 16.78 -10.59
C ASN A 199 -5.47 16.77 -10.45
N ASP A 200 -6.16 17.42 -11.37
CA ASP A 200 -7.62 17.54 -11.33
C ASP A 200 -8.31 16.27 -11.85
N SER A 201 -9.11 15.63 -11.01
CA SER A 201 -9.79 14.36 -11.34
C SER A 201 -10.86 14.51 -12.43
N ALA A 202 -11.51 15.68 -12.54
CA ALA A 202 -12.48 15.93 -13.59
C ALA A 202 -11.79 16.06 -14.96
N THR A 203 -10.64 16.71 -15.00
CA THR A 203 -9.80 16.78 -16.20
C THR A 203 -9.30 15.39 -16.60
N GLN A 204 -8.79 14.58 -15.64
CA GLN A 204 -8.39 13.19 -15.92
C GLN A 204 -9.55 12.36 -16.51
N TRP A 205 -10.76 12.53 -15.98
CA TRP A 205 -11.96 11.87 -16.50
C TRP A 205 -12.25 12.25 -17.96
N LEU A 206 -12.22 13.55 -18.27
CA LEU A 206 -12.44 14.02 -19.64
C LEU A 206 -11.37 13.51 -20.61
N MET A 207 -10.10 13.53 -20.21
CA MET A 207 -8.99 12.98 -21.00
C MET A 207 -9.16 11.48 -21.24
N PHE A 208 -9.55 10.72 -20.21
CA PHE A 208 -9.82 9.30 -20.34
C PHE A 208 -10.98 9.04 -21.29
N MET A 209 -12.08 9.80 -21.17
CA MET A 209 -13.23 9.66 -22.06
C MET A 209 -12.91 10.01 -23.52
N ARG A 210 -11.99 10.96 -23.76
CA ARG A 210 -11.52 11.32 -25.12
C ARG A 210 -10.47 10.34 -25.69
N GLY A 211 -9.91 9.45 -24.87
CA GLY A 211 -8.86 8.51 -25.28
C GLY A 211 -7.46 9.07 -25.24
N GLU A 212 -7.27 10.22 -24.59
CA GLU A 212 -5.97 10.87 -24.43
C GLU A 212 -5.08 10.16 -23.40
N ILE A 213 -5.70 9.41 -22.46
CA ILE A 213 -5.04 8.53 -21.50
C ILE A 213 -5.65 7.13 -21.52
N ASP A 214 -4.85 6.12 -21.21
CA ASP A 214 -5.22 4.70 -21.25
C ASP A 214 -5.70 4.15 -19.93
N TYR A 215 -5.31 4.77 -18.85
CA TYR A 215 -5.53 4.30 -17.50
C TYR A 215 -5.95 5.45 -16.58
N MET A 216 -6.98 5.19 -15.79
CA MET A 216 -7.46 6.06 -14.74
C MET A 216 -7.46 5.29 -13.42
N GLN A 217 -6.55 5.67 -12.49
CA GLN A 217 -6.30 4.92 -11.27
C GLN A 217 -7.47 4.94 -10.28
N LYS A 218 -8.21 6.05 -10.22
CA LYS A 218 -9.34 6.22 -9.30
C LYS A 218 -10.54 6.78 -10.02
N ILE A 219 -11.72 6.26 -9.71
CA ILE A 219 -13.00 6.82 -10.14
C ILE A 219 -13.43 7.80 -9.04
N SER A 220 -13.63 9.07 -9.39
CA SER A 220 -14.14 10.05 -8.44
C SER A 220 -15.56 9.71 -8.01
N ARG A 221 -15.96 10.19 -6.82
CA ARG A 221 -17.31 10.01 -6.30
C ARG A 221 -18.36 10.57 -7.27
N ASP A 222 -18.08 11.70 -7.88
CA ASP A 222 -19.00 12.36 -8.83
C ASP A 222 -19.20 11.56 -10.12
N ASN A 223 -18.20 10.79 -10.54
CA ASN A 223 -18.28 9.97 -11.73
C ASN A 223 -18.74 8.52 -11.45
N TRP A 224 -18.92 8.16 -10.17
CA TRP A 224 -19.19 6.77 -9.78
C TRP A 224 -20.41 6.21 -10.51
N ASP A 225 -21.56 6.88 -10.41
CA ASP A 225 -22.81 6.43 -11.00
C ASP A 225 -22.81 6.49 -12.54
N ALA A 226 -21.96 7.30 -13.13
CA ALA A 226 -21.75 7.33 -14.59
C ALA A 226 -20.93 6.12 -15.08
N VAL A 227 -20.11 5.51 -14.20
CA VAL A 227 -19.23 4.40 -14.52
C VAL A 227 -19.81 3.07 -14.09
N ILE A 228 -20.32 2.98 -12.88
CA ILE A 228 -20.71 1.73 -12.22
C ILE A 228 -22.23 1.68 -12.09
N GLY A 229 -22.80 0.56 -12.55
CA GLY A 229 -24.23 0.31 -12.41
C GLY A 229 -24.60 -0.14 -10.99
N PRO A 230 -25.90 -0.23 -10.69
CA PRO A 230 -26.39 -0.71 -9.39
C PRO A 230 -25.96 -2.14 -9.04
N ASP A 231 -25.57 -2.92 -10.05
CA ASP A 231 -25.03 -4.30 -9.94
C ASP A 231 -23.53 -4.35 -9.62
N GLY A 232 -22.88 -3.20 -9.45
CA GLY A 232 -21.45 -3.10 -9.20
C GLY A 232 -20.56 -3.32 -10.43
N ARG A 233 -21.17 -3.41 -11.63
CA ARG A 233 -20.44 -3.62 -12.89
C ARG A 233 -20.30 -2.32 -13.68
N ILE A 234 -19.33 -2.31 -14.60
CA ILE A 234 -19.19 -1.21 -15.54
C ILE A 234 -20.46 -1.08 -16.40
N ARG A 235 -20.93 0.14 -16.61
CA ARG A 235 -22.07 0.40 -17.47
C ARG A 235 -21.85 -0.08 -18.91
N PRO A 236 -22.85 -0.74 -19.55
CA PRO A 236 -22.70 -1.31 -20.89
C PRO A 236 -22.20 -0.32 -21.95
N ALA A 237 -22.62 0.95 -21.86
CA ALA A 237 -22.17 2.00 -22.78
C ALA A 237 -20.66 2.27 -22.72
N LEU A 238 -20.03 2.13 -21.55
CA LEU A 238 -18.58 2.26 -21.39
C LEU A 238 -17.85 0.98 -21.83
N ALA A 239 -18.40 -0.18 -21.49
CA ALA A 239 -17.87 -1.47 -21.94
C ALA A 239 -17.82 -1.56 -23.47
N ALA A 240 -18.88 -1.07 -24.16
CA ALA A 240 -18.95 -0.99 -25.62
C ALA A 240 -17.89 -0.07 -26.24
N ARG A 241 -17.40 0.91 -25.49
CA ARG A 241 -16.29 1.81 -25.87
C ARG A 241 -14.92 1.20 -25.61
N GLY A 242 -14.83 -0.08 -25.27
CA GLY A 242 -13.57 -0.76 -24.96
C GLY A 242 -12.94 -0.30 -23.64
N ILE A 243 -13.76 0.06 -22.66
CA ILE A 243 -13.32 0.41 -21.30
C ILE A 243 -13.60 -0.77 -20.38
N GLU A 244 -12.62 -1.11 -19.54
CA GLU A 244 -12.70 -2.16 -18.53
C GLU A 244 -12.63 -1.55 -17.14
N LEU A 245 -13.48 -2.03 -16.23
CA LEU A 245 -13.40 -1.72 -14.79
C LEU A 245 -12.55 -2.80 -14.13
N LEU A 246 -11.50 -2.36 -13.47
CA LEU A 246 -10.63 -3.22 -12.66
C LEU A 246 -10.88 -2.90 -11.19
N SER A 247 -11.15 -3.91 -10.38
CA SER A 247 -11.38 -3.76 -8.95
C SER A 247 -10.59 -4.81 -8.18
N CYS A 248 -9.79 -4.36 -7.23
CA CYS A 248 -9.01 -5.25 -6.35
C CYS A 248 -8.95 -4.68 -4.93
N PRO A 249 -8.78 -5.51 -3.90
CA PRO A 249 -8.43 -5.03 -2.58
C PRO A 249 -7.12 -4.25 -2.61
N ALA A 250 -7.10 -3.09 -1.95
CA ALA A 250 -5.87 -2.36 -1.71
C ALA A 250 -5.08 -2.97 -0.55
N LEU A 251 -3.77 -2.79 -0.54
CA LEU A 251 -2.92 -3.19 0.59
C LEU A 251 -3.03 -2.14 1.71
N GLU A 252 -4.25 -1.96 2.23
CA GLU A 252 -4.59 -0.87 3.13
C GLU A 252 -5.72 -1.26 4.07
N VAL A 253 -5.69 -0.72 5.30
CA VAL A 253 -6.77 -0.86 6.30
C VAL A 253 -7.12 0.49 6.89
N PHE A 254 -8.43 0.79 7.03
CA PHE A 254 -8.95 1.93 7.77
C PHE A 254 -9.58 1.50 9.08
N TYR A 255 -9.37 2.33 10.10
CA TYR A 255 -9.81 2.02 11.45
C TYR A 255 -10.08 3.28 12.28
N VAL A 256 -10.87 3.13 13.34
CA VAL A 256 -10.92 4.09 14.44
C VAL A 256 -10.05 3.53 15.55
N GLY A 257 -8.92 4.18 15.83
CA GLY A 257 -8.01 3.81 16.91
C GLY A 257 -8.44 4.42 18.24
N PHE A 258 -8.25 3.66 19.31
CA PHE A 258 -8.44 4.13 20.67
C PHE A 258 -7.09 4.51 21.28
N ASN A 259 -7.04 5.62 22.00
CA ASN A 259 -5.90 5.94 22.86
C ASN A 259 -5.97 5.07 24.12
N MET A 260 -5.09 4.11 24.25
CA MET A 260 -5.07 3.18 25.37
C MET A 260 -4.60 3.80 26.69
N LYS A 261 -4.14 5.06 26.67
CA LYS A 261 -3.87 5.88 27.87
C LYS A 261 -5.04 6.76 28.28
N ASP A 262 -6.13 6.79 27.48
CA ASP A 262 -7.34 7.51 27.86
C ASP A 262 -7.97 6.88 29.09
N PRO A 263 -8.34 7.66 30.13
CA PRO A 263 -8.84 7.11 31.39
C PRO A 263 -10.19 6.39 31.27
N VAL A 264 -10.97 6.67 30.22
CA VAL A 264 -12.28 6.04 29.96
C VAL A 264 -12.16 4.83 29.08
N LEU A 265 -11.44 4.97 27.96
CA LEU A 265 -11.31 3.93 26.93
C LEU A 265 -10.22 2.90 27.24
N GLY A 266 -9.06 3.35 27.76
CA GLY A 266 -7.89 2.48 27.98
C GLY A 266 -8.17 1.29 28.88
N PRO A 267 -8.63 1.46 30.12
CA PRO A 267 -8.89 0.35 31.02
C PRO A 267 -10.17 -0.43 30.71
N ASN A 268 -11.08 0.12 29.90
CA ASN A 268 -12.42 -0.43 29.71
C ASN A 268 -12.56 -1.19 28.38
N ARG A 269 -12.07 -2.45 28.36
CA ARG A 269 -12.18 -3.34 27.20
C ARG A 269 -13.62 -3.54 26.72
N ARG A 270 -14.58 -3.69 27.67
CA ARG A 270 -16.00 -3.88 27.32
C ARG A 270 -16.58 -2.67 26.60
N LEU A 271 -16.16 -1.47 26.96
CA LEU A 271 -16.58 -0.26 26.25
C LEU A 271 -16.05 -0.26 24.80
N ARG A 272 -14.78 -0.61 24.58
CA ARG A 272 -14.22 -0.68 23.22
C ARG A 272 -14.93 -1.73 22.36
N GLN A 273 -15.21 -2.92 22.93
CA GLN A 273 -16.00 -3.97 22.27
C GLN A 273 -17.43 -3.52 21.97
N ALA A 274 -18.06 -2.78 22.87
CA ALA A 274 -19.39 -2.20 22.66
C ALA A 274 -19.41 -1.21 21.49
N LEU A 275 -18.43 -0.31 21.44
CA LEU A 275 -18.30 0.67 20.35
C LEU A 275 -18.04 -0.03 19.01
N SER A 276 -17.26 -1.11 19.00
CA SER A 276 -17.07 -1.91 17.81
C SER A 276 -18.38 -2.55 17.32
N CYS A 277 -19.15 -3.14 18.23
CA CYS A 277 -20.48 -3.70 17.90
C CYS A 277 -21.51 -2.64 17.47
N ALA A 278 -21.30 -1.36 17.80
CA ALA A 278 -22.18 -0.26 17.40
C ALA A 278 -21.87 0.28 15.99
N PHE A 279 -20.68 0.01 15.45
CA PHE A 279 -20.27 0.50 14.12
C PHE A 279 -21.04 -0.22 13.02
N ASP A 280 -21.94 0.50 12.33
CA ASP A 280 -22.80 -0.02 11.26
C ASP A 280 -22.01 -0.15 9.95
N GLY A 281 -21.24 -1.24 9.83
CA GLY A 281 -20.44 -1.55 8.66
C GLY A 281 -21.25 -1.61 7.35
N PRO A 282 -22.41 -2.30 7.28
CA PRO A 282 -23.26 -2.29 6.09
C PRO A 282 -23.65 -0.89 5.60
N THR A 283 -24.08 0.01 6.50
CA THR A 283 -24.39 1.39 6.14
C THR A 283 -23.13 2.16 5.74
N TRP A 284 -22.01 1.93 6.42
CA TRP A 284 -20.71 2.51 6.07
C TRP A 284 -20.27 2.11 4.65
N ARG A 285 -20.36 0.82 4.30
CA ARG A 285 -20.06 0.32 2.95
C ARG A 285 -20.94 0.97 1.90
N LYS A 286 -22.25 1.11 2.18
CA LYS A 286 -23.18 1.79 1.27
C LYS A 286 -22.82 3.26 1.07
N PHE A 287 -22.47 3.96 2.15
CA PHE A 287 -22.03 5.36 2.09
C PHE A 287 -20.77 5.53 1.22
N LEU A 288 -19.88 4.53 1.22
CA LEU A 288 -18.69 4.48 0.36
C LEU A 288 -18.96 3.83 -1.01
N ASN A 289 -20.22 3.85 -1.49
CA ASN A 289 -20.64 3.33 -2.79
C ASN A 289 -20.27 1.85 -3.03
N GLY A 290 -20.13 1.03 -1.98
CA GLY A 290 -19.71 -0.36 -2.10
C GLY A 290 -18.24 -0.55 -2.54
N SER A 291 -17.45 0.54 -2.58
CA SER A 291 -16.05 0.54 -3.03
C SER A 291 -15.07 0.03 -1.98
N VAL A 292 -15.56 -0.64 -0.95
CA VAL A 292 -14.77 -1.19 0.15
C VAL A 292 -15.25 -2.57 0.56
N ASP A 293 -14.37 -3.35 1.17
CA ASP A 293 -14.71 -4.54 1.92
C ASP A 293 -14.70 -4.20 3.42
N LEU A 294 -15.63 -4.78 4.20
CA LEU A 294 -15.66 -4.52 5.64
C LEU A 294 -14.46 -5.19 6.31
N ALA A 295 -13.76 -4.43 7.15
CA ALA A 295 -12.61 -4.95 7.85
C ALA A 295 -13.02 -5.76 9.08
N ASP A 296 -12.34 -6.88 9.29
CA ASP A 296 -12.54 -7.81 10.41
C ASP A 296 -11.25 -8.03 11.23
N GLY A 297 -10.20 -7.28 10.90
CA GLY A 297 -8.90 -7.31 11.56
C GLY A 297 -7.95 -6.25 11.00
N PRO A 298 -6.72 -6.19 11.52
CA PRO A 298 -5.73 -5.23 11.04
C PRO A 298 -5.09 -5.64 9.69
N VAL A 299 -5.07 -6.93 9.37
CA VAL A 299 -4.38 -7.47 8.18
C VAL A 299 -5.34 -7.48 6.99
N PRO A 300 -5.02 -6.80 5.86
CA PRO A 300 -5.90 -6.70 4.70
C PRO A 300 -6.09 -8.01 3.94
N LEU A 301 -7.07 -7.99 3.04
CA LEU A 301 -7.33 -9.10 2.13
C LEU A 301 -6.14 -9.36 1.21
N GLY A 302 -5.82 -10.65 0.98
CA GLY A 302 -4.73 -11.07 0.09
C GLY A 302 -3.34 -11.07 0.74
N VAL A 303 -3.23 -10.70 2.01
CA VAL A 303 -1.99 -10.81 2.80
C VAL A 303 -1.94 -12.15 3.52
N GLU A 304 -0.83 -12.86 3.37
CA GLU A 304 -0.60 -14.14 4.02
C GLU A 304 -0.53 -13.96 5.55
N GLY A 305 -1.08 -14.93 6.29
CA GLY A 305 -1.17 -14.85 7.76
C GLY A 305 -2.39 -14.09 8.29
N ARG A 306 -3.27 -13.58 7.40
CA ARG A 306 -4.56 -13.01 7.81
C ARG A 306 -5.42 -14.05 8.53
N LEU A 307 -6.10 -13.63 9.60
CA LEU A 307 -7.05 -14.46 10.32
C LEU A 307 -8.42 -14.40 9.63
N GLU A 308 -8.92 -15.52 9.14
CA GLU A 308 -10.15 -15.58 8.32
C GLU A 308 -11.42 -15.93 9.11
N THR A 309 -11.30 -16.15 10.42
CA THR A 309 -12.48 -16.40 11.27
C THR A 309 -13.33 -15.13 11.43
N PRO A 310 -14.66 -15.24 11.60
CA PRO A 310 -15.53 -14.08 11.77
C PRO A 310 -15.11 -13.21 12.96
N PHE A 311 -15.19 -11.88 12.76
CA PHE A 311 -14.88 -10.92 13.83
C PHE A 311 -15.98 -10.96 14.90
N PRO A 312 -15.65 -11.23 16.17
CA PRO A 312 -16.67 -11.45 17.20
C PRO A 312 -17.43 -10.18 17.61
N TYR A 313 -16.86 -9.01 17.37
CA TYR A 313 -17.46 -7.71 17.73
C TYR A 313 -17.89 -6.91 16.50
N ALA A 314 -18.36 -7.61 15.45
CA ALA A 314 -19.00 -7.00 14.29
C ALA A 314 -20.34 -6.35 14.71
N PHE A 315 -20.92 -5.57 13.78
CA PHE A 315 -22.14 -4.80 14.01
C PHE A 315 -23.33 -5.65 14.49
N VAL A 316 -23.67 -5.50 15.77
CA VAL A 316 -24.86 -6.09 16.42
C VAL A 316 -25.34 -5.10 17.50
N PRO A 317 -26.30 -4.20 17.20
CA PRO A 317 -26.72 -3.14 18.11
C PRO A 317 -27.22 -3.63 19.48
N ALA A 318 -27.90 -4.76 19.52
CA ALA A 318 -28.37 -5.36 20.79
C ALA A 318 -27.18 -5.77 21.69
N ARG A 319 -26.13 -6.37 21.09
CA ARG A 319 -24.91 -6.73 21.80
C ARG A 319 -24.12 -5.49 22.24
N ALA A 320 -24.07 -4.43 21.40
CA ALA A 320 -23.46 -3.17 21.76
C ALA A 320 -24.08 -2.58 23.04
N LYS A 321 -25.41 -2.57 23.14
CA LYS A 321 -26.13 -2.11 24.34
C LYS A 321 -25.84 -2.97 25.58
N ALA A 322 -25.79 -4.28 25.44
CA ALA A 322 -25.45 -5.19 26.54
C ALA A 322 -24.01 -4.95 27.01
N LEU A 323 -23.05 -4.87 26.10
CA LEU A 323 -21.65 -4.59 26.43
C LEU A 323 -21.45 -3.19 27.03
N LEU A 324 -22.24 -2.17 26.61
CA LEU A 324 -22.23 -0.85 27.25
C LEU A 324 -22.69 -0.92 28.70
N ALA A 325 -23.71 -1.71 29.01
CA ALA A 325 -24.15 -1.92 30.39
C ALA A 325 -23.09 -2.64 31.24
N GLU A 326 -22.45 -3.70 30.67
CA GLU A 326 -21.31 -4.39 31.31
C GLU A 326 -20.11 -3.45 31.52
N ALA A 327 -19.91 -2.48 30.60
CA ALA A 327 -18.88 -1.47 30.70
C ALA A 327 -19.14 -0.38 31.74
N GLY A 328 -20.30 -0.40 32.38
CA GLY A 328 -20.69 0.60 33.36
C GLY A 328 -21.50 1.78 32.81
N TYR A 329 -21.97 1.70 31.57
CA TYR A 329 -22.73 2.77 30.88
C TYR A 329 -24.08 2.26 30.34
N PRO A 330 -25.02 1.80 31.22
CA PRO A 330 -26.32 1.32 30.76
C PRO A 330 -27.06 2.41 29.97
N GLY A 331 -27.46 2.11 28.72
CA GLY A 331 -28.09 3.10 27.83
C GLY A 331 -27.19 4.28 27.45
N GLY A 332 -25.87 4.15 27.63
CA GLY A 332 -24.91 5.22 27.35
C GLY A 332 -24.84 6.29 28.45
N ILE A 333 -25.37 6.02 29.63
CA ILE A 333 -25.38 6.94 30.76
C ILE A 333 -24.39 6.46 31.83
N ASP A 334 -23.58 7.38 32.35
CA ASP A 334 -22.77 7.16 33.53
C ASP A 334 -23.67 7.19 34.80
N PRO A 335 -23.85 6.08 35.50
CA PRO A 335 -24.74 6.00 36.66
C PRO A 335 -24.30 6.92 37.82
N ALA A 336 -22.99 7.19 37.93
CA ALA A 336 -22.46 8.00 39.04
C ALA A 336 -22.76 9.50 38.85
N THR A 337 -22.82 9.95 37.60
CA THR A 337 -23.00 11.37 37.26
C THR A 337 -24.36 11.68 36.65
N GLY A 338 -25.09 10.66 36.19
CA GLY A 338 -26.31 10.80 35.38
C GLY A 338 -26.08 11.42 34.01
N ARG A 339 -24.82 11.59 33.63
CA ARG A 339 -24.45 12.21 32.35
C ARG A 339 -24.29 11.17 31.25
N ARG A 340 -24.59 11.61 30.04
CA ARG A 340 -24.37 10.81 28.85
C ARG A 340 -22.88 10.66 28.56
N LEU A 341 -22.46 9.44 28.26
CA LEU A 341 -21.09 9.16 27.76
C LEU A 341 -20.86 9.94 26.48
N THR A 342 -19.88 10.83 26.53
CA THR A 342 -19.45 11.64 25.39
C THR A 342 -17.99 11.33 25.08
N LEU A 343 -17.71 10.98 23.82
CA LEU A 343 -16.38 10.64 23.33
C LEU A 343 -16.00 11.59 22.18
N THR A 344 -14.72 11.83 21.98
CA THR A 344 -14.23 12.70 20.92
C THR A 344 -13.49 11.89 19.84
N LEU A 345 -13.91 12.03 18.58
CA LEU A 345 -13.24 11.47 17.41
C LEU A 345 -12.46 12.57 16.67
N SER A 346 -11.16 12.39 16.59
CA SER A 346 -10.26 13.27 15.83
C SER A 346 -10.04 12.77 14.42
N MET A 347 -10.04 13.67 13.44
CA MET A 347 -9.90 13.36 12.00
C MET A 347 -8.93 14.33 11.32
N GLY A 348 -8.08 13.82 10.45
CA GLY A 348 -6.91 14.52 9.90
C GLY A 348 -7.16 15.36 8.66
N ARG A 349 -8.42 15.62 8.26
CA ARG A 349 -8.77 16.46 7.11
C ARG A 349 -9.99 17.33 7.41
N PRO A 350 -9.87 18.64 7.32
CA PRO A 350 -11.01 19.55 7.54
C PRO A 350 -11.80 19.81 6.24
N ASP A 351 -12.16 18.71 5.54
CA ASP A 351 -12.96 18.77 4.31
C ASP A 351 -14.39 18.21 4.52
N GLN A 352 -15.26 18.46 3.54
CA GLN A 352 -16.65 18.04 3.60
C GLN A 352 -16.83 16.52 3.68
N THR A 353 -16.06 15.77 2.92
CA THR A 353 -16.14 14.29 2.91
C THR A 353 -15.80 13.72 4.29
N THR A 354 -14.74 14.23 4.91
CA THR A 354 -14.33 13.83 6.27
C THR A 354 -15.39 14.18 7.30
N ARG A 355 -16.05 15.34 7.15
CA ARG A 355 -17.18 15.74 8.02
C ARG A 355 -18.34 14.77 7.89
N GLU A 356 -18.79 14.46 6.67
CA GLU A 356 -19.87 13.52 6.40
C GLU A 356 -19.57 12.13 6.97
N GLN A 357 -18.32 11.67 6.86
CA GLN A 357 -17.86 10.42 7.48
C GLN A 357 -18.00 10.43 9.00
N GLY A 358 -17.57 11.52 9.63
CA GLY A 358 -17.65 11.68 11.08
C GLY A 358 -19.11 11.75 11.57
N GLU A 359 -19.97 12.50 10.89
CA GLU A 359 -21.39 12.62 11.21
C GLU A 359 -22.12 11.28 11.08
N LEU A 360 -21.79 10.49 10.04
CA LEU A 360 -22.32 9.15 9.88
C LEU A 360 -21.87 8.23 11.02
N MET A 361 -20.59 8.24 11.41
CA MET A 361 -20.11 7.47 12.57
C MET A 361 -20.80 7.91 13.85
N ALA A 362 -20.97 9.22 14.06
CA ALA A 362 -21.69 9.75 15.24
C ALA A 362 -23.12 9.22 15.30
N SER A 363 -23.81 9.10 14.17
CA SER A 363 -25.15 8.53 14.11
C SER A 363 -25.20 7.06 14.54
N PHE A 364 -24.16 6.28 14.31
CA PHE A 364 -24.09 4.87 14.73
C PHE A 364 -24.03 4.75 16.27
N PHE A 365 -23.18 5.57 16.91
CA PHE A 365 -23.02 5.57 18.36
C PHE A 365 -24.24 6.18 19.07
N GLU A 366 -24.89 7.15 18.45
CA GLU A 366 -26.13 7.75 18.96
C GLU A 366 -27.23 6.70 19.18
N ARG A 367 -27.36 5.72 18.28
CA ARG A 367 -28.36 4.61 18.35
C ARG A 367 -28.20 3.72 19.60
N VAL A 368 -27.01 3.73 20.19
CA VAL A 368 -26.73 2.97 21.42
C VAL A 368 -26.56 3.85 22.65
N GLY A 369 -26.82 5.16 22.51
CA GLY A 369 -26.82 6.11 23.61
C GLY A 369 -25.50 6.86 23.83
N VAL A 370 -24.47 6.61 23.05
CA VAL A 370 -23.17 7.29 23.16
C VAL A 370 -23.15 8.53 22.27
N ARG A 371 -22.68 9.65 22.79
CA ARG A 371 -22.47 10.88 22.02
C ARG A 371 -21.04 10.90 21.49
N LEU A 372 -20.89 11.19 20.19
CA LEU A 372 -19.60 11.40 19.55
C LEU A 372 -19.44 12.86 19.15
N GLU A 373 -18.42 13.52 19.67
CA GLU A 373 -18.00 14.86 19.24
C GLU A 373 -16.88 14.73 18.22
N LEU A 374 -16.93 15.57 17.15
CA LEU A 374 -15.99 15.52 16.05
C LEU A 374 -14.96 16.65 16.17
N SER A 375 -13.70 16.31 16.05
CA SER A 375 -12.58 17.25 16.00
C SER A 375 -11.83 17.09 14.66
N GLN A 376 -11.92 18.08 13.79
CA GLN A 376 -11.22 18.08 12.50
C GLN A 376 -9.99 18.96 12.58
N MET A 377 -8.86 18.46 12.08
CA MET A 377 -7.56 19.14 12.10
C MET A 377 -6.89 19.01 10.73
N THR A 378 -5.90 19.86 10.46
CA THR A 378 -4.98 19.60 9.34
C THR A 378 -4.21 18.32 9.59
N TRP A 379 -3.75 17.64 8.54
CA TRP A 379 -3.03 16.37 8.67
C TRP A 379 -1.83 16.45 9.62
N SER A 380 -1.02 17.51 9.50
CA SER A 380 0.16 17.68 10.35
C SER A 380 -0.19 17.85 11.84
N SER A 381 -1.20 18.68 12.14
CA SER A 381 -1.67 18.88 13.53
C SER A 381 -2.31 17.62 14.10
N PHE A 382 -3.07 16.90 13.27
CA PHE A 382 -3.68 15.63 13.65
C PHE A 382 -2.63 14.58 13.99
N LEU A 383 -1.63 14.39 13.11
CA LEU A 383 -0.56 13.43 13.33
C LEU A 383 0.26 13.75 14.57
N GLU A 384 0.55 15.03 14.79
CA GLU A 384 1.22 15.48 16.02
C GLU A 384 0.38 15.17 17.29
N ALA A 385 -0.92 15.45 17.25
CA ALA A 385 -1.82 15.18 18.38
C ALA A 385 -1.92 13.68 18.67
N VAL A 386 -2.04 12.83 17.62
CA VAL A 386 -2.03 11.37 17.75
C VAL A 386 -0.71 10.88 18.33
N ASN A 387 0.42 11.33 17.77
CA ASN A 387 1.76 10.93 18.23
C ASN A 387 2.02 11.30 19.71
N ARG A 388 1.46 12.39 20.16
CA ARG A 388 1.57 12.81 21.57
C ARG A 388 0.51 12.23 22.50
N GLY A 389 -0.38 11.36 21.98
CA GLY A 389 -1.47 10.77 22.76
C GLY A 389 -2.48 11.81 23.29
N ARG A 390 -2.69 12.91 22.56
CA ARG A 390 -3.61 14.01 22.94
C ARG A 390 -5.00 13.86 22.35
N VAL A 391 -5.26 12.76 21.67
CA VAL A 391 -6.58 12.40 21.10
C VAL A 391 -7.18 11.26 21.89
N GLN A 392 -8.51 11.20 21.99
CA GLN A 392 -9.21 10.11 22.64
C GLN A 392 -9.47 8.95 21.68
N MET A 393 -10.05 9.28 20.53
CA MET A 393 -10.25 8.37 19.39
C MET A 393 -9.77 9.08 18.13
N TYR A 394 -9.33 8.31 17.14
CA TYR A 394 -8.85 8.89 15.88
C TYR A 394 -9.18 7.99 14.68
N PHE A 395 -9.60 8.59 13.58
CA PHE A 395 -9.85 7.88 12.32
C PHE A 395 -8.63 7.98 11.42
N MET A 396 -8.05 6.84 11.06
CA MET A 396 -6.82 6.75 10.26
C MET A 396 -6.83 5.50 9.38
N GLY A 397 -6.01 5.53 8.30
CA GLY A 397 -5.66 4.36 7.50
C GLY A 397 -4.17 4.02 7.60
N TRP A 398 -3.84 2.77 7.34
CA TRP A 398 -2.47 2.30 7.15
C TRP A 398 -2.33 1.69 5.77
N VAL A 399 -1.40 2.22 4.99
CA VAL A 399 -0.99 1.66 3.70
C VAL A 399 0.19 0.73 3.92
N GLY A 400 0.08 -0.50 3.45
CA GLY A 400 1.16 -1.48 3.60
C GLY A 400 2.37 -1.15 2.72
N ASP A 401 3.55 -1.14 3.32
CA ASP A 401 4.81 -0.96 2.60
C ASP A 401 5.22 -2.22 1.85
N TYR A 402 4.82 -3.38 2.37
CA TYR A 402 5.03 -4.72 1.81
C TYR A 402 3.90 -5.66 2.25
N PRO A 403 3.59 -6.71 1.47
CA PRO A 403 2.44 -7.56 1.68
C PRO A 403 2.72 -8.71 2.67
N ASP A 404 3.07 -8.37 3.89
CA ASP A 404 3.26 -9.30 5.01
C ASP A 404 2.43 -8.86 6.21
N ALA A 405 1.89 -9.82 6.98
CA ALA A 405 1.10 -9.52 8.17
C ALA A 405 1.88 -8.71 9.21
N GLU A 406 3.20 -8.87 9.26
CA GLU A 406 4.09 -8.10 10.13
C GLU A 406 3.91 -6.59 9.94
N ASN A 407 3.78 -6.12 8.68
CA ASN A 407 3.64 -4.69 8.38
C ASN A 407 2.42 -4.05 9.06
N PHE A 408 1.39 -4.81 9.30
CA PHE A 408 0.16 -4.37 9.96
C PHE A 408 0.16 -4.65 11.47
N LEU A 409 0.80 -5.73 11.89
CA LEU A 409 0.83 -6.13 13.30
C LEU A 409 1.86 -5.35 14.12
N GLN A 410 2.93 -4.83 13.50
CA GLN A 410 3.90 -3.97 14.17
C GLN A 410 3.28 -2.72 14.82
N MET A 411 2.12 -2.29 14.33
CA MET A 411 1.37 -1.14 14.87
C MET A 411 0.80 -1.36 16.27
N PHE A 412 0.93 -2.56 16.82
CA PHE A 412 0.43 -2.89 18.15
C PHE A 412 1.54 -3.32 19.11
N HIS A 413 2.76 -3.55 18.60
CA HIS A 413 3.87 -3.93 19.46
C HIS A 413 4.32 -2.76 20.36
N SER A 414 4.53 -3.03 21.66
CA SER A 414 4.82 -2.01 22.68
C SER A 414 6.11 -1.22 22.39
N ARG A 415 7.13 -1.84 21.77
CA ARG A 415 8.37 -1.14 21.37
C ARG A 415 8.16 -0.08 20.29
N ASN A 416 7.06 -0.16 19.53
CA ASN A 416 6.71 0.75 18.45
C ASN A 416 5.72 1.84 18.90
N VAL A 417 5.50 2.00 20.21
CA VAL A 417 4.70 3.10 20.74
C VAL A 417 5.24 4.43 20.21
N SER A 418 4.30 5.31 19.86
CA SER A 418 4.61 6.61 19.28
C SER A 418 5.83 7.32 19.93
N PRO A 419 6.76 7.87 19.15
CA PRO A 419 6.60 8.27 17.73
C PRO A 419 6.75 7.15 16.67
N GLY A 420 6.73 5.88 17.08
CA GLY A 420 6.65 4.73 16.17
C GLY A 420 5.23 4.49 15.63
N ALA A 421 5.02 3.36 14.96
CA ALA A 421 3.77 3.03 14.28
C ALA A 421 2.59 2.71 15.22
N ASN A 422 2.84 2.41 16.50
CA ASN A 422 1.79 2.11 17.49
C ASN A 422 1.15 3.40 18.02
N HIS A 423 0.31 4.00 17.24
CA HIS A 423 -0.41 5.24 17.60
C HIS A 423 -1.49 5.05 18.68
N SER A 424 -1.95 3.82 18.89
CA SER A 424 -2.92 3.49 19.95
C SER A 424 -2.32 3.49 21.35
N LEU A 425 -0.98 3.54 21.45
CA LEU A 425 -0.26 3.39 22.72
C LEU A 425 -0.61 2.06 23.42
N TYR A 426 -0.97 1.05 22.62
CA TYR A 426 -1.34 -0.28 23.10
C TYR A 426 -0.13 -1.01 23.66
N VAL A 427 -0.31 -1.64 24.81
CA VAL A 427 0.70 -2.46 25.47
C VAL A 427 0.04 -3.72 25.98
N ASN A 428 0.48 -4.87 25.47
CA ASN A 428 0.03 -6.17 25.94
C ASN A 428 1.20 -7.16 25.84
N PRO A 429 1.72 -7.67 26.99
CA PRO A 429 2.86 -8.60 27.00
C PRO A 429 2.61 -9.91 26.23
N ASP A 430 1.35 -10.41 26.23
CA ASP A 430 1.02 -11.64 25.50
C ASP A 430 1.06 -11.41 23.98
N PHE A 431 0.64 -10.21 23.53
CA PHE A 431 0.78 -9.80 22.13
C PHE A 431 2.25 -9.66 21.76
N ASP A 432 3.03 -8.95 22.56
CA ASP A 432 4.46 -8.75 22.30
C ASP A 432 5.20 -10.08 22.23
N ALA A 433 4.92 -11.00 23.16
CA ALA A 433 5.53 -12.35 23.14
C ALA A 433 5.13 -13.14 21.90
N ALA A 434 3.85 -13.12 21.50
CA ALA A 434 3.38 -13.81 20.30
C ALA A 434 4.00 -13.22 19.02
N TYR A 435 4.10 -11.90 18.94
CA TYR A 435 4.73 -11.19 17.83
C TYR A 435 6.22 -11.53 17.72
N ASP A 436 6.97 -11.44 18.84
CA ASP A 436 8.39 -11.75 18.84
C ASP A 436 8.66 -13.22 18.51
N ALA A 437 7.86 -14.15 19.03
CA ALA A 437 7.94 -15.56 18.67
C ALA A 437 7.69 -15.79 17.16
N ALA A 438 6.73 -15.09 16.56
CA ALA A 438 6.49 -15.16 15.13
C ALA A 438 7.65 -14.59 14.31
N MET A 439 8.24 -13.46 14.75
CA MET A 439 9.42 -12.87 14.12
C MET A 439 10.64 -13.80 14.14
N ASP A 440 10.83 -14.52 15.24
CA ASP A 440 11.96 -15.43 15.44
C ASP A 440 11.72 -16.84 14.84
N ALA A 441 10.49 -17.15 14.42
CA ALA A 441 10.15 -18.45 13.85
C ALA A 441 10.98 -18.75 12.59
N ALA A 442 11.67 -19.88 12.58
CA ALA A 442 12.43 -20.35 11.42
C ALA A 442 11.51 -20.95 10.34
N ASP A 443 10.42 -21.58 10.78
CA ASP A 443 9.41 -22.21 9.94
C ASP A 443 8.30 -21.23 9.58
N ALA A 444 7.92 -21.20 8.29
CA ALA A 444 6.89 -20.30 7.79
C ALA A 444 5.50 -20.59 8.38
N ALA A 445 5.15 -21.88 8.60
CA ALA A 445 3.86 -22.25 9.17
C ALA A 445 3.75 -21.76 10.62
N ALA A 446 4.79 -21.97 11.43
CA ALA A 446 4.84 -21.48 12.81
C ALA A 446 4.75 -19.95 12.87
N ARG A 447 5.38 -19.26 11.91
CA ARG A 447 5.27 -17.78 11.80
C ARG A 447 3.84 -17.34 11.50
N LEU A 448 3.18 -17.97 10.53
CA LEU A 448 1.81 -17.64 10.17
C LEU A 448 0.83 -17.92 11.31
N ASP A 449 1.04 -19.00 12.08
CA ASP A 449 0.23 -19.28 13.26
C ASP A 449 0.45 -18.22 14.36
N GLY A 450 1.69 -17.76 14.53
CA GLY A 450 2.00 -16.64 15.41
C GLY A 450 1.27 -15.35 14.99
N TRP A 451 1.23 -15.03 13.69
CA TRP A 451 0.46 -13.88 13.20
C TRP A 451 -1.05 -14.01 13.42
N ARG A 452 -1.60 -15.22 13.30
CA ARG A 452 -3.01 -15.47 13.64
C ARG A 452 -3.26 -15.27 15.12
N ARG A 453 -2.35 -15.78 15.97
CA ARG A 453 -2.43 -15.58 17.42
C ARG A 453 -2.40 -14.12 17.83
N CYS A 454 -1.55 -13.31 17.22
CA CYS A 454 -1.54 -11.85 17.42
C CYS A 454 -2.91 -11.22 17.10
N GLN A 455 -3.53 -11.60 15.99
CA GLN A 455 -4.84 -11.08 15.60
C GLN A 455 -5.98 -11.53 16.53
N GLU A 456 -5.92 -12.75 17.09
CA GLU A 456 -6.87 -13.21 18.09
C GLU A 456 -6.82 -12.34 19.35
N ILE A 457 -5.63 -12.02 19.85
CA ILE A 457 -5.43 -11.14 21.01
C ILE A 457 -6.01 -9.75 20.71
N LEU A 458 -5.70 -9.17 19.54
CA LEU A 458 -6.20 -7.86 19.16
C LEU A 458 -7.72 -7.83 18.99
N ARG A 459 -8.33 -8.89 18.49
CA ARG A 459 -9.78 -8.98 18.36
C ARG A 459 -10.46 -8.96 19.73
N GLU A 460 -9.88 -9.64 20.72
CA GLU A 460 -10.42 -9.65 22.08
C GLU A 460 -10.20 -8.30 22.79
N ASP A 461 -9.02 -7.73 22.67
CA ASP A 461 -8.69 -6.44 23.33
C ASP A 461 -9.32 -5.22 22.67
N CYS A 462 -9.67 -5.33 21.39
CA CYS A 462 -10.33 -4.27 20.62
C CYS A 462 -9.63 -2.91 20.72
N PRO A 463 -8.31 -2.78 20.40
CA PRO A 463 -7.65 -1.49 20.41
C PRO A 463 -8.11 -0.59 19.25
N TRP A 464 -8.76 -1.16 18.24
CA TRP A 464 -9.36 -0.49 17.09
C TRP A 464 -10.79 -0.96 16.85
N ILE A 465 -11.60 -0.07 16.25
CA ILE A 465 -12.76 -0.46 15.46
C ILE A 465 -12.26 -0.64 14.03
N TYR A 466 -12.31 -1.84 13.50
CA TYR A 466 -11.98 -2.12 12.11
C TYR A 466 -13.12 -1.62 11.23
N THR A 467 -12.84 -0.67 10.33
CA THR A 467 -13.91 -0.08 9.51
C THR A 467 -13.98 -0.73 8.13
N HIS A 468 -12.89 -0.64 7.34
CA HIS A 468 -12.90 -1.19 6.00
C HIS A 468 -11.50 -1.41 5.43
N TYR A 469 -11.43 -2.28 4.43
CA TYR A 469 -10.34 -2.40 3.48
C TYR A 469 -10.76 -1.69 2.20
N PRO A 470 -10.03 -0.68 1.73
CA PRO A 470 -10.33 -0.04 0.46
C PRO A 470 -10.22 -1.00 -0.71
N ARG A 471 -10.95 -0.72 -1.76
CA ARG A 471 -10.74 -1.33 -3.08
C ARG A 471 -10.25 -0.27 -4.05
N THR A 472 -9.21 -0.58 -4.79
CA THR A 472 -8.82 0.21 -5.94
C THR A 472 -9.75 -0.11 -7.09
N ASN A 473 -10.50 0.90 -7.53
CA ASN A 473 -11.38 0.83 -8.68
C ASN A 473 -10.82 1.72 -9.77
N SER A 474 -10.29 1.10 -10.82
CA SER A 474 -9.61 1.78 -11.92
C SER A 474 -10.23 1.46 -13.27
N LEU A 475 -10.03 2.34 -14.23
CA LEU A 475 -10.49 2.16 -15.60
C LEU A 475 -9.31 1.97 -16.52
N LEU A 476 -9.40 0.99 -17.40
CA LEU A 476 -8.37 0.64 -18.36
C LEU A 476 -8.98 0.55 -19.77
N ARG A 477 -8.23 1.01 -20.78
CA ARG A 477 -8.59 0.77 -22.15
C ARG A 477 -8.26 -0.65 -22.56
N ARG A 478 -9.19 -1.33 -23.22
CA ARG A 478 -9.05 -2.76 -23.65
C ARG A 478 -7.84 -3.01 -24.55
N ARG A 479 -7.29 -1.95 -25.20
CA ARG A 479 -6.07 -2.03 -25.97
C ARG A 479 -4.81 -2.30 -25.11
N VAL A 480 -4.91 -2.12 -23.82
CA VAL A 480 -3.84 -2.41 -22.85
C VAL A 480 -4.03 -3.82 -22.30
N LYS A 481 -3.02 -4.66 -22.41
CA LYS A 481 -2.99 -6.03 -21.90
C LYS A 481 -1.92 -6.18 -20.83
N GLY A 482 -2.01 -7.25 -20.05
CA GLY A 482 -1.03 -7.56 -19.01
C GLY A 482 -1.21 -6.79 -17.71
N PHE A 483 -2.24 -5.95 -17.58
CA PHE A 483 -2.53 -5.27 -16.34
C PHE A 483 -3.10 -6.26 -15.31
N VAL A 484 -2.43 -6.38 -14.18
CA VAL A 484 -2.91 -7.14 -13.02
C VAL A 484 -3.37 -6.13 -11.97
N PRO A 485 -4.66 -6.12 -11.59
CA PRO A 485 -5.17 -5.18 -10.61
C PRO A 485 -4.42 -5.26 -9.29
N GLY A 486 -4.01 -4.10 -8.75
CA GLY A 486 -3.27 -3.97 -7.50
C GLY A 486 -2.59 -2.62 -7.38
N ASP A 487 -2.37 -2.18 -6.15
CA ASP A 487 -1.61 -0.95 -5.87
C ASP A 487 -0.10 -1.24 -5.72
N PHE A 488 0.25 -2.51 -5.63
CA PHE A 488 1.61 -2.99 -5.45
C PHE A 488 1.90 -4.12 -6.46
N PRO A 489 3.12 -4.21 -7.06
CA PRO A 489 4.25 -3.28 -6.97
C PRO A 489 4.07 -2.01 -7.81
N TYR A 490 4.87 -0.98 -7.52
CA TYR A 490 4.93 0.24 -8.34
C TYR A 490 5.62 0.02 -9.68
N GLY A 491 5.34 0.89 -10.67
CA GLY A 491 5.92 0.79 -12.01
C GLY A 491 5.33 -0.34 -12.83
N GLN A 492 4.04 -0.59 -12.67
CA GLN A 492 3.31 -1.67 -13.35
C GLN A 492 3.39 -1.58 -14.87
N GLU A 493 3.63 -0.40 -15.42
CA GLU A 493 3.72 -0.13 -16.85
C GLU A 493 4.79 -0.97 -17.57
N ARG A 494 5.79 -1.45 -16.84
CA ARG A 494 6.84 -2.33 -17.36
C ARG A 494 6.33 -3.72 -17.80
N TRP A 495 5.16 -4.15 -17.31
CA TRP A 495 4.54 -5.43 -17.69
C TRP A 495 3.40 -5.29 -18.70
N LEU A 496 3.03 -4.05 -19.06
CA LEU A 496 1.91 -3.80 -19.96
C LEU A 496 2.29 -4.05 -21.42
N ARG A 497 1.27 -4.44 -22.21
CA ARG A 497 1.39 -4.76 -23.64
C ARG A 497 0.27 -4.09 -24.42
N ALA A 498 0.54 -3.75 -25.67
CA ALA A 498 -0.47 -3.36 -26.62
C ALA A 498 -1.24 -4.60 -27.13
N ALA A 499 -2.55 -4.53 -27.26
CA ALA A 499 -3.31 -5.56 -27.95
C ALA A 499 -2.90 -5.61 -29.44
N ASP A 500 -2.90 -6.82 -30.02
CA ASP A 500 -2.63 -7.01 -31.45
C ASP A 500 -3.50 -6.08 -32.30
N GLY A 501 -2.89 -5.36 -33.24
CA GLY A 501 -3.58 -4.44 -34.15
C GLY A 501 -3.86 -3.04 -33.59
N ALA A 502 -3.40 -2.71 -32.37
CA ALA A 502 -3.50 -1.35 -31.81
C ALA A 502 -2.47 -0.41 -32.46
N GLN A 503 -2.54 -0.22 -33.76
CA GLN A 503 -1.92 0.92 -34.41
C GLN A 503 -2.64 2.19 -34.00
N THR A 504 -1.87 3.14 -33.58
CA THR A 504 -2.17 4.51 -33.21
C THR A 504 -3.45 5.08 -33.80
N GLY A 505 -4.45 5.31 -32.94
CA GLY A 505 -5.51 6.24 -33.22
C GLY A 505 -5.02 7.67 -32.99
N ASP A 506 -4.16 8.17 -33.87
CA ASP A 506 -4.00 9.60 -34.07
C ASP A 506 -5.01 10.03 -35.13
N GLY A 507 -5.96 10.83 -34.74
CA GLY A 507 -6.66 11.67 -35.67
C GLY A 507 -8.15 11.52 -35.74
N LYS A 508 -8.89 12.32 -35.11
CA LYS A 508 -9.68 13.43 -35.68
C LYS A 508 -10.38 14.16 -34.57
#